data_e1582919b49815e367000fd3bada2513
#
_entry.id   e1582919b49815e367000fd3bada2513
#
_cell.length_a   1.000
_cell.length_b   1.000
_cell.length_c   1.000
_cell.angle_alpha   90.00
_cell.angle_beta   90.00
_cell.angle_gamma   90.00
#
_symmetry.space_group_name_H-M   'P 1'
#
loop_
_entity.id
_entity.type
_entity.pdbx_description
1 polymer ?
#
loop_
_entity_poly.entity_id
_entity_poly.type
_entity_poly.pdbx_seq_one_letter_code
_entity_poly.pdbx_strand_id
1 'polypeptide(L)' 'APDDPAGWQRLVRSYAVLGRAEAAQDALARGLEALGTDTPEGAALREAAAAQGIETIATE' A
#
# COMPACT_ATOMS: atom_id res chain seq x y z
N ALA A 1 12.00 1.09 8.89
CA ALA A 1 11.09 1.52 9.96
C ALA A 1 9.66 1.25 9.54
N PRO A 2 8.81 0.73 10.45
CA PRO A 2 7.44 0.38 10.05
C PRO A 2 6.60 1.59 9.64
N ASP A 3 7.01 2.79 10.06
CA ASP A 3 6.28 4.01 9.70
C ASP A 3 6.96 4.77 8.57
N ASP A 4 7.79 4.10 7.78
CA ASP A 4 8.48 4.72 6.65
C ASP A 4 7.58 4.63 5.42
N PRO A 5 7.02 5.76 4.96
CA PRO A 5 6.11 5.72 3.81
C PRO A 5 6.78 5.17 2.55
N ALA A 6 8.03 5.54 2.32
CA ALA A 6 8.73 5.05 1.14
C ALA A 6 8.93 3.55 1.18
N GLY A 7 9.16 3.00 2.37
CA GLY A 7 9.33 1.56 2.52
C GLY A 7 8.06 0.80 2.15
N TRP A 8 6.91 1.30 2.62
CA TRP A 8 5.64 0.66 2.29
C TRP A 8 5.32 0.77 0.81
N GLN A 9 5.59 1.93 0.21
CA GLN A 9 5.35 2.10 -1.23
C GLN A 9 6.21 1.15 -2.03
N ARG A 10 7.47 1.00 -1.64
CA ARG A 10 8.37 0.09 -2.33
C ARG A 10 7.90 -1.35 -2.21
N LEU A 11 7.42 -1.72 -1.03
CA LEU A 11 6.94 -3.08 -0.81
C LEU A 11 5.73 -3.39 -1.69
N VAL A 12 4.75 -2.49 -1.71
CA VAL A 12 3.57 -2.68 -2.54
C VAL A 12 3.98 -2.79 -4.01
N ARG A 13 4.86 -1.92 -4.46
CA ARG A 13 5.31 -1.93 -5.84
C ARG A 13 6.02 -3.24 -6.17
N SER A 14 6.86 -3.70 -5.28
CA SER A 14 7.59 -4.94 -5.51
C SER A 14 6.65 -6.12 -5.70
N TYR A 15 5.65 -6.23 -4.83
CA TYR A 15 4.68 -7.30 -4.96
C TYR A 15 3.88 -7.18 -6.25
N ALA A 16 3.52 -5.93 -6.62
CA ALA A 16 2.76 -5.72 -7.84
C ALA A 16 3.56 -6.15 -9.07
N VAL A 17 4.84 -5.80 -9.10
CA VAL A 17 5.71 -6.16 -10.22
C VAL A 17 5.86 -7.69 -10.31
N LEU A 18 5.89 -8.35 -9.16
CA LEU A 18 6.00 -9.81 -9.13
C LEU A 18 4.69 -10.51 -9.45
N GLY A 19 3.62 -9.77 -9.64
CA GLY A 19 2.33 -10.36 -9.91
C GLY A 19 1.64 -10.91 -8.69
N ARG A 20 2.06 -10.49 -7.50
CA ARG A 20 1.48 -10.97 -6.25
C ARG A 20 0.49 -9.96 -5.73
N ALA A 21 -0.67 -9.92 -6.38
CA ALA A 21 -1.66 -8.90 -6.06
C ALA A 21 -2.16 -8.99 -4.63
N GLU A 22 -2.38 -10.20 -4.13
CA GLU A 22 -2.87 -10.35 -2.75
C GLU A 22 -1.84 -9.87 -1.75
N ALA A 23 -0.56 -10.20 -2.00
CA ALA A 23 0.50 -9.73 -1.11
C ALA A 23 0.60 -8.20 -1.16
N ALA A 24 0.42 -7.62 -2.34
CA ALA A 24 0.45 -6.17 -2.48
C ALA A 24 -0.71 -5.53 -1.71
N GLN A 25 -1.89 -6.13 -1.79
CA GLN A 25 -3.04 -5.62 -1.07
C GLN A 25 -2.84 -5.72 0.44
N ASP A 26 -2.26 -6.83 0.89
CA ASP A 26 -1.96 -6.99 2.30
C ASP A 26 -0.95 -5.96 2.78
N ALA A 27 0.09 -5.72 1.98
CA ALA A 27 1.09 -4.71 2.32
C ALA A 27 0.46 -3.33 2.36
N LEU A 28 -0.45 -3.04 1.43
CA LEU A 28 -1.15 -1.77 1.42
C LEU A 28 -1.97 -1.60 2.70
N ALA A 29 -2.71 -2.62 3.09
CA ALA A 29 -3.53 -2.54 4.29
C ALA A 29 -2.67 -2.33 5.53
N ARG A 30 -1.57 -3.06 5.64
CA ARG A 30 -0.68 -2.92 6.79
C ARG A 30 0.00 -1.57 6.81
N GLY A 31 0.38 -1.08 5.64
CA GLY A 31 0.98 0.24 5.54
C GLY A 31 0.02 1.33 5.96
N LEU A 32 -1.24 1.19 5.56
CA LEU A 32 -2.25 2.17 5.96
C LEU A 32 -2.46 2.15 7.46
N GLU A 33 -2.41 0.98 8.09
CA GLU A 33 -2.49 0.92 9.53
C GLU A 33 -1.31 1.61 10.20
N ALA A 34 -0.11 1.39 9.64
CA ALA A 34 1.10 1.97 10.22
C ALA A 34 1.17 3.48 10.01
N LEU A 35 0.74 3.94 8.83
CA LEU A 35 0.86 5.35 8.47
C LEU A 35 -0.38 6.15 8.82
N GLY A 36 -1.52 5.49 8.96
CA GLY A 36 -2.78 6.18 9.18
C GLY A 36 -3.53 6.38 7.89
N THR A 37 -4.81 5.97 7.87
CA THR A 37 -5.60 6.07 6.64
C THR A 37 -5.97 7.50 6.31
N ASP A 38 -6.00 8.38 7.32
CA ASP A 38 -6.39 9.77 7.13
C ASP A 38 -5.21 10.72 7.03
N THR A 39 -4.00 10.18 6.90
CA THR A 39 -2.80 11.01 6.85
C THR A 39 -2.37 11.21 5.40
N PRO A 40 -1.58 12.26 5.13
CA PRO A 40 -1.01 12.43 3.79
C PRO A 40 -0.16 11.24 3.38
N GLU A 41 0.54 10.62 4.33
CA GLU A 41 1.37 9.46 4.02
C GLU A 41 0.51 8.27 3.59
N GLY A 42 -0.61 8.06 4.28
CA GLY A 42 -1.52 6.99 3.90
C GLY A 42 -2.14 7.23 2.55
N ALA A 43 -2.52 8.47 2.27
CA ALA A 43 -3.06 8.83 0.97
C ALA A 43 -2.04 8.58 -0.14
N ALA A 44 -0.78 8.95 0.10
CA ALA A 44 0.27 8.73 -0.87
C ALA A 44 0.47 7.25 -1.13
N LEU A 45 0.37 6.44 -0.09
CA LEU A 45 0.51 4.99 -0.27
C LEU A 45 -0.63 4.44 -1.11
N ARG A 46 -1.86 4.89 -0.86
CA ARG A 46 -2.99 4.46 -1.68
C ARG A 46 -2.80 4.85 -3.15
N GLU A 47 -2.31 6.06 -3.38
CA GLU A 47 -2.07 6.51 -4.75
C GLU A 47 -0.99 5.69 -5.42
N ALA A 48 0.07 5.38 -4.69
CA ALA A 48 1.14 4.56 -5.25
C ALA A 48 0.63 3.17 -5.60
N ALA A 49 -0.22 2.61 -4.75
CA ALA A 49 -0.79 1.30 -5.00
C ALA A 49 -1.72 1.34 -6.21
N ALA A 50 -2.54 2.39 -6.30
CA ALA A 50 -3.47 2.51 -7.42
C ALA A 50 -2.72 2.62 -8.75
N ALA A 51 -1.58 3.30 -8.74
CA ALA A 51 -0.76 3.41 -9.95
C ALA A 51 -0.26 2.04 -10.40
N GLN A 52 -0.16 1.08 -9.50
CA GLN A 52 0.23 -0.28 -9.82
C GLN A 52 -0.96 -1.19 -10.06
N GLY A 53 -2.18 -0.64 -10.04
CA GLY A 53 -3.37 -1.46 -10.21
C GLY A 53 -3.80 -2.17 -8.95
N ILE A 54 -3.24 -1.81 -7.81
CA ILE A 54 -3.58 -2.42 -6.53
C ILE A 54 -4.54 -1.49 -5.80
N GLU A 55 -5.69 -2.01 -5.42
CA GLU A 55 -6.68 -1.20 -4.70
C GLU A 55 -6.89 -1.75 -3.32
N THR A 56 -7.22 -0.84 -2.39
CA THR A 56 -7.64 -1.27 -1.08
C THR A 56 -8.84 -2.16 -1.25
N ILE A 57 -8.84 -3.29 -0.57
CA ILE A 57 -10.02 -4.15 -0.62
C ILE A 57 -11.13 -3.43 0.10
N ALA A 58 -12.03 -2.90 -0.67
CA ALA A 58 -13.18 -2.25 -0.11
C ALA A 58 -14.18 -3.32 0.16
N THR A 59 -14.36 -3.63 1.39
CA THR A 59 -15.43 -4.55 1.70
C THR A 59 -16.70 -3.76 1.80
N GLU A 60 -17.61 -4.09 1.04
CA GLU A 60 -18.86 -3.44 1.17
C GLU A 60 -19.70 -4.12 2.06
#